data_e656f01f402b9f19ba912e0220b5ba49
#
_entry.id   e656f01f402b9f19ba912e0220b5ba49
#
_cell.length_a   1.000
_cell.length_b   1.000
_cell.length_c   1.000
_cell.angle_alpha   90.00
_cell.angle_beta   90.00
_cell.angle_gamma   90.00
#
_symmetry.space_group_name_H-M   'P 1'
#
loop_
_entity.id
_entity.type
_entity.pdbx_description
1 polymer ?
#
loop_
_entity_poly.entity_id
_entity_poly.type
_entity_poly.pdbx_seq_one_letter_code
_entity_poly.pdbx_strand_id
1 'polypeptide(L)'
;MQNVLEGLNDKQYEAVINTEGPCLVIAGAGSGKTKVLTHKIAYLIGEKGVLPWNILAITFTNKAANEMKERIANLVGDVAKDIWMGTFHSICVRILRRFIDRIGFDLSFIIFDTSDQRTLVKSCIKSVGLDDKMFTDRSVLSEISNAKNEMLEPEQY
;
A
#
# COMPACT_ATOMS: atom_id res chain seq x y z
N MET A 1 -22.09 11.94 -17.17
CA MET A 1 -21.40 10.86 -16.46
C MET A 1 -22.15 9.56 -16.69
N GLN A 2 -21.48 8.47 -17.00
CA GLN A 2 -22.13 7.15 -17.02
C GLN A 2 -22.69 6.86 -15.62
N ASN A 3 -23.83 6.18 -15.55
CA ASN A 3 -24.41 5.78 -14.27
C ASN A 3 -23.45 4.79 -13.58
N VAL A 4 -22.71 5.27 -12.61
CA VAL A 4 -21.66 4.51 -11.90
C VAL A 4 -22.20 3.25 -11.20
N LEU A 5 -23.51 3.17 -11.00
CA LEU A 5 -24.19 2.05 -10.34
C LEU A 5 -24.73 1.01 -11.34
N GLU A 6 -24.64 1.28 -12.64
CA GLU A 6 -25.14 0.38 -13.66
C GLU A 6 -24.32 -0.91 -13.76
N GLY A 7 -25.02 -2.03 -13.95
CA GLY A 7 -24.43 -3.36 -14.10
C GLY A 7 -23.85 -3.95 -12.81
N LEU A 8 -24.14 -3.38 -11.64
CA LEU A 8 -23.88 -3.99 -10.34
C LEU A 8 -25.04 -4.91 -9.95
N ASN A 9 -24.75 -6.04 -9.33
CA ASN A 9 -25.77 -6.84 -8.64
C ASN A 9 -26.10 -6.20 -7.27
N ASP A 10 -27.20 -6.68 -6.63
CA ASP A 10 -27.71 -6.10 -5.39
C ASP A 10 -26.66 -5.98 -4.28
N LYS A 11 -25.81 -7.02 -4.12
CA LYS A 11 -24.74 -7.02 -3.10
C LYS A 11 -23.58 -6.10 -3.44
N GLN A 12 -23.22 -6.01 -4.70
CA GLN A 12 -22.22 -5.06 -5.19
C GLN A 12 -22.74 -3.63 -5.03
N TYR A 13 -24.00 -3.38 -5.39
CA TYR A 13 -24.66 -2.09 -5.21
C TYR A 13 -24.65 -1.67 -3.73
N GLU A 14 -25.11 -2.54 -2.82
CA GLU A 14 -25.11 -2.29 -1.39
C GLU A 14 -23.70 -1.92 -0.88
N ALA A 15 -22.67 -2.67 -1.30
CA ALA A 15 -21.28 -2.41 -0.91
C ALA A 15 -20.75 -1.07 -1.46
N VAL A 16 -21.17 -0.66 -2.66
CA VAL A 16 -20.75 0.61 -3.28
C VAL A 16 -21.35 1.81 -2.59
N ILE A 17 -22.66 1.79 -2.30
CA ILE A 17 -23.36 2.93 -1.71
C ILE A 17 -23.10 3.12 -0.21
N ASN A 18 -22.68 2.05 0.49
CA ASN A 18 -22.32 2.12 1.90
C ASN A 18 -20.98 2.84 2.08
N THR A 19 -21.01 4.15 2.24
CA THR A 19 -19.80 5.01 2.29
C THR A 19 -19.45 5.50 3.69
N GLU A 20 -20.28 5.23 4.68
CA GLU A 20 -20.09 5.73 6.04
C GLU A 20 -19.46 4.65 6.94
N GLY A 21 -18.42 5.04 7.67
CA GLY A 21 -17.73 4.18 8.62
C GLY A 21 -16.93 3.03 8.01
N PRO A 22 -16.33 2.18 8.86
CA PRO A 22 -15.58 1.01 8.42
C PRO A 22 -16.49 -0.02 7.74
N CYS A 23 -16.11 -0.48 6.56
CA CYS A 23 -16.84 -1.48 5.79
C CYS A 23 -15.91 -2.61 5.34
N LEU A 24 -16.24 -3.85 5.73
CA LEU A 24 -15.55 -5.06 5.30
C LEU A 24 -16.41 -5.80 4.28
N VAL A 25 -15.88 -6.03 3.07
CA VAL A 25 -16.53 -6.81 2.02
C VAL A 25 -15.83 -8.16 1.88
N ILE A 26 -16.53 -9.23 2.26
CA ILE A 26 -16.04 -10.61 2.10
C ILE A 26 -16.65 -11.20 0.84
N ALA A 27 -15.79 -11.65 -0.08
CA ALA A 27 -16.24 -12.12 -1.38
C ALA A 27 -15.26 -13.14 -1.99
N GLY A 28 -15.76 -14.17 -2.63
CA GLY A 28 -14.98 -15.22 -3.28
C GLY A 28 -14.21 -14.74 -4.52
N ALA A 29 -13.34 -15.58 -5.06
CA ALA A 29 -12.68 -15.30 -6.33
C ALA A 29 -13.73 -15.16 -7.45
N GLY A 30 -13.52 -14.22 -8.39
CA GLY A 30 -14.45 -13.99 -9.48
C GLY A 30 -15.74 -13.22 -9.13
N SER A 31 -16.01 -12.93 -7.86
CA SER A 31 -17.23 -12.22 -7.41
C SER A 31 -17.30 -10.74 -7.80
N GLY A 32 -16.24 -10.18 -8.39
CA GLY A 32 -16.20 -8.77 -8.77
C GLY A 32 -15.73 -7.80 -7.68
N LYS A 33 -14.94 -8.25 -6.68
CA LYS A 33 -14.37 -7.39 -5.63
C LYS A 33 -13.73 -6.10 -6.17
N THR A 34 -12.90 -6.24 -7.20
CA THR A 34 -12.26 -5.08 -7.84
C THR A 34 -13.28 -4.16 -8.49
N LYS A 35 -14.37 -4.70 -9.06
CA LYS A 35 -15.47 -3.91 -9.62
C LYS A 35 -16.13 -3.09 -8.53
N VAL A 36 -16.46 -3.70 -7.39
CA VAL A 36 -17.02 -2.98 -6.23
C VAL A 36 -16.11 -1.84 -5.80
N LEU A 37 -14.80 -2.09 -5.65
CA LEU A 37 -13.84 -1.07 -5.23
C LEU A 37 -13.78 0.10 -6.21
N THR A 38 -13.65 -0.18 -7.51
CA THR A 38 -13.55 0.87 -8.54
C THR A 38 -14.83 1.68 -8.68
N HIS A 39 -16.00 1.02 -8.61
CA HIS A 39 -17.29 1.70 -8.63
C HIS A 39 -17.55 2.51 -7.35
N LYS A 40 -17.10 2.03 -6.18
CA LYS A 40 -17.18 2.80 -4.92
C LYS A 40 -16.37 4.09 -4.99
N ILE A 41 -15.14 4.02 -5.53
CA ILE A 41 -14.31 5.22 -5.73
C ILE A 41 -15.00 6.19 -6.69
N ALA A 42 -15.52 5.70 -7.81
CA ALA A 42 -16.23 6.53 -8.78
C ALA A 42 -17.50 7.14 -8.16
N TYR A 43 -18.23 6.40 -7.33
CA TYR A 43 -19.41 6.88 -6.60
C TYR A 43 -19.05 7.96 -5.58
N LEU A 44 -17.95 7.78 -4.83
CA LEU A 44 -17.47 8.79 -3.89
C LEU A 44 -17.15 10.12 -4.59
N ILE A 45 -16.53 10.06 -5.76
CA ILE A 45 -16.18 11.26 -6.54
C ILE A 45 -17.42 11.88 -7.17
N GLY A 46 -18.21 11.07 -7.89
CA GLY A 46 -19.32 11.57 -8.72
C GLY A 46 -20.54 11.97 -7.92
N GLU A 47 -20.93 11.17 -6.93
CA GLU A 47 -22.20 11.36 -6.20
C GLU A 47 -22.00 11.99 -4.81
N LYS A 48 -20.89 11.67 -4.14
CA LYS A 48 -20.59 12.20 -2.81
C LYS A 48 -19.71 13.45 -2.83
N GLY A 49 -19.18 13.84 -3.99
CA GLY A 49 -18.35 15.03 -4.15
C GLY A 49 -16.99 14.93 -3.41
N VAL A 50 -16.52 13.72 -3.12
CA VAL A 50 -15.22 13.53 -2.48
C VAL A 50 -14.11 13.90 -3.45
N LEU A 51 -13.23 14.77 -3.03
CA LEU A 51 -12.12 15.23 -3.86
C LEU A 51 -11.11 14.08 -4.07
N PRO A 52 -10.65 13.85 -5.31
CA PRO A 52 -9.79 12.71 -5.67
C PRO A 52 -8.55 12.57 -4.78
N TRP A 53 -7.90 13.65 -4.43
CA TRP A 53 -6.71 13.65 -3.56
C TRP A 53 -6.99 13.27 -2.09
N ASN A 54 -8.24 13.20 -1.68
CA ASN A 54 -8.66 12.69 -0.37
C ASN A 54 -8.93 11.17 -0.38
N ILE A 55 -8.72 10.50 -1.53
CA ILE A 55 -8.93 9.07 -1.68
C ILE A 55 -7.59 8.35 -1.75
N LEU A 56 -7.44 7.34 -0.88
CA LEU A 56 -6.31 6.43 -0.88
C LEU A 56 -6.79 5.01 -1.23
N ALA A 57 -6.28 4.46 -2.33
CA ALA A 57 -6.61 3.12 -2.80
C ALA A 57 -5.35 2.24 -2.91
N ILE A 58 -5.28 1.19 -2.11
CA ILE A 58 -4.08 0.37 -1.96
C ILE A 58 -4.35 -1.06 -2.43
N THR A 59 -3.37 -1.65 -3.12
CA THR A 59 -3.37 -3.06 -3.53
C THR A 59 -2.04 -3.73 -3.12
N PHE A 60 -1.98 -5.07 -3.25
CA PHE A 60 -0.75 -5.80 -2.94
C PHE A 60 0.25 -5.83 -4.09
N THR A 61 -0.20 -5.82 -5.35
CA THR A 61 0.67 -5.97 -6.51
C THR A 61 0.62 -4.78 -7.45
N ASN A 62 1.73 -4.49 -8.12
CA ASN A 62 1.79 -3.43 -9.13
C ASN A 62 0.82 -3.69 -10.30
N LYS A 63 0.65 -4.97 -10.69
CA LYS A 63 -0.31 -5.35 -11.72
C LYS A 63 -1.74 -4.96 -11.32
N ALA A 64 -2.16 -5.31 -10.10
CA ALA A 64 -3.49 -4.95 -9.58
C ALA A 64 -3.66 -3.43 -9.43
N ALA A 65 -2.61 -2.72 -9.01
CA ALA A 65 -2.63 -1.26 -8.93
C ALA A 65 -2.83 -0.60 -10.30
N ASN A 66 -2.14 -1.06 -11.32
CA ASN A 66 -2.27 -0.53 -12.67
C ASN A 66 -3.66 -0.84 -13.27
N GLU A 67 -4.14 -2.07 -13.12
CA GLU A 67 -5.48 -2.46 -13.55
C GLU A 67 -6.57 -1.63 -12.84
N MET A 68 -6.41 -1.38 -11.54
CA MET A 68 -7.31 -0.52 -10.78
C MET A 68 -7.31 0.93 -11.31
N LYS A 69 -6.13 1.49 -11.60
CA LYS A 69 -5.98 2.85 -12.16
C LYS A 69 -6.70 2.97 -13.51
N GLU A 70 -6.49 2.02 -14.41
CA GLU A 70 -7.15 2.02 -15.71
C GLU A 70 -8.68 1.96 -15.58
N ARG A 71 -9.19 1.07 -14.73
CA ARG A 71 -10.64 0.93 -14.51
C ARG A 71 -11.26 2.18 -13.91
N ILE A 72 -10.59 2.83 -12.96
CA ILE A 72 -11.08 4.07 -12.36
C ILE A 72 -11.01 5.20 -13.37
N ALA A 73 -9.94 5.32 -14.16
CA ALA A 73 -9.81 6.33 -15.20
C ALA A 73 -10.94 6.21 -16.27
N ASN A 74 -11.35 4.98 -16.60
CA ASN A 74 -12.48 4.74 -17.50
C ASN A 74 -13.84 5.20 -16.90
N LEU A 75 -13.98 5.23 -15.58
CA LEU A 75 -15.22 5.64 -14.90
C LEU A 75 -15.28 7.16 -14.63
N VAL A 76 -14.16 7.75 -14.22
CA VAL A 76 -14.13 9.16 -13.75
C VAL A 76 -13.27 10.09 -14.61
N GLY A 77 -12.57 9.56 -15.61
CA GLY A 77 -11.72 10.34 -16.51
C GLY A 77 -10.42 10.80 -15.87
N ASP A 78 -9.94 11.96 -16.29
CA ASP A 78 -8.61 12.48 -15.93
C ASP A 78 -8.41 12.76 -14.44
N VAL A 79 -9.48 12.99 -13.69
CA VAL A 79 -9.40 13.20 -12.22
C VAL A 79 -8.86 11.98 -11.46
N ALA A 80 -8.86 10.79 -12.10
CA ALA A 80 -8.25 9.59 -11.55
C ALA A 80 -6.75 9.77 -11.23
N LYS A 81 -6.06 10.67 -11.91
CA LYS A 81 -4.61 10.95 -11.72
C LYS A 81 -4.31 11.53 -10.33
N ASP A 82 -5.28 12.21 -9.74
CA ASP A 82 -5.13 12.87 -8.44
C ASP A 82 -5.38 11.94 -7.25
N ILE A 83 -5.93 10.74 -7.51
CA ILE A 83 -6.16 9.73 -6.48
C ILE A 83 -4.83 9.09 -6.06
N TRP A 84 -4.64 8.89 -4.77
CA TRP A 84 -3.49 8.15 -4.28
C TRP A 84 -3.70 6.65 -4.48
N MET A 85 -3.22 6.12 -5.60
CA MET A 85 -3.35 4.70 -5.95
C MET A 85 -1.99 4.02 -6.11
N GLY A 86 -1.83 2.86 -5.48
CA GLY A 86 -0.58 2.10 -5.58
C GLY A 86 -0.57 0.85 -4.70
N THR A 87 0.61 0.26 -4.58
CA THR A 87 0.86 -0.78 -3.56
C THR A 87 1.18 -0.13 -2.22
N PHE A 88 1.08 -0.88 -1.12
CA PHE A 88 1.52 -0.40 0.20
C PHE A 88 2.92 0.21 0.12
N HIS A 89 3.89 -0.51 -0.44
CA HIS A 89 5.26 -0.03 -0.55
C HIS A 89 5.37 1.29 -1.33
N SER A 90 4.71 1.41 -2.48
CA SER A 90 4.79 2.62 -3.30
C SER A 90 4.14 3.84 -2.63
N ILE A 91 3.05 3.62 -1.90
CA ILE A 91 2.39 4.68 -1.12
C ILE A 91 3.25 5.09 0.07
N CYS A 92 3.80 4.12 0.82
CA CYS A 92 4.72 4.40 1.93
C CYS A 92 5.96 5.20 1.46
N VAL A 93 6.57 4.81 0.34
CA VAL A 93 7.69 5.57 -0.24
C VAL A 93 7.27 7.00 -0.57
N ARG A 94 6.10 7.20 -1.16
CA ARG A 94 5.57 8.53 -1.49
C ARG A 94 5.35 9.39 -0.25
N ILE A 95 4.85 8.78 0.84
CA ILE A 95 4.69 9.47 2.14
C ILE A 95 6.06 9.80 2.74
N LEU A 96 6.98 8.84 2.79
CA LEU A 96 8.31 9.03 3.35
C LEU A 96 9.09 10.10 2.58
N ARG A 97 9.07 10.10 1.25
CA ARG A 97 9.71 11.16 0.44
C ARG A 97 9.19 12.58 0.74
N ARG A 98 8.02 12.69 1.35
CA ARG A 98 7.40 13.98 1.69
C ARG A 98 7.61 14.39 3.15
N PHE A 99 7.77 13.43 4.06
CA PHE A 99 7.63 13.69 5.49
C PHE A 99 8.69 13.02 6.38
N ILE A 100 9.65 12.27 5.83
CA ILE A 100 10.61 11.49 6.63
C ILE A 100 11.53 12.38 7.47
N ASP A 101 11.75 13.62 7.05
CA ASP A 101 12.50 14.64 7.79
C ASP A 101 11.87 14.92 9.18
N ARG A 102 10.55 14.76 9.31
CA ARG A 102 9.84 14.96 10.58
C ARG A 102 10.18 13.92 11.65
N ILE A 103 10.75 12.80 11.26
CA ILE A 103 11.22 11.74 12.16
C ILE A 103 12.75 11.62 12.15
N GLY A 104 13.46 12.66 11.68
CA GLY A 104 14.91 12.78 11.80
C GLY A 104 15.74 12.10 10.73
N PHE A 105 15.13 11.65 9.62
CA PHE A 105 15.85 11.05 8.49
C PHE A 105 15.97 12.02 7.31
N ASP A 106 16.97 11.79 6.44
CA ASP A 106 17.17 12.56 5.22
C ASP A 106 16.16 12.18 4.14
N LEU A 107 15.64 13.19 3.41
CA LEU A 107 14.72 12.98 2.28
C LEU A 107 15.36 12.20 1.12
N SER A 108 16.69 12.18 1.03
CA SER A 108 17.47 11.45 0.02
C SER A 108 17.70 9.97 0.35
N PHE A 109 16.95 9.38 1.29
CA PHE A 109 17.11 7.99 1.69
C PHE A 109 17.08 7.01 0.51
N ILE A 110 17.83 5.91 0.64
CA ILE A 110 17.90 4.83 -0.33
C ILE A 110 16.96 3.71 0.10
N ILE A 111 16.30 3.09 -0.87
CA ILE A 111 15.46 1.93 -0.65
C ILE A 111 16.31 0.69 -0.95
N PHE A 112 16.57 -0.13 0.06
CA PHE A 112 17.28 -1.38 -0.07
C PHE A 112 16.31 -2.51 -0.47
N ASP A 113 16.69 -3.25 -1.50
CA ASP A 113 16.05 -4.52 -1.80
C ASP A 113 16.55 -5.64 -0.86
N THR A 114 16.03 -6.85 -1.02
CA THR A 114 16.42 -7.99 -0.16
C THR A 114 17.91 -8.33 -0.30
N SER A 115 18.49 -8.14 -1.48
CA SER A 115 19.92 -8.39 -1.73
C SER A 115 20.79 -7.36 -1.02
N ASP A 116 20.40 -6.09 -1.12
CA ASP A 116 21.09 -4.99 -0.45
C ASP A 116 21.08 -5.17 1.07
N GLN A 117 19.92 -5.51 1.64
CA GLN A 117 19.77 -5.78 3.07
C GLN A 117 20.69 -6.90 3.54
N ARG A 118 20.73 -8.02 2.79
CA ARG A 118 21.59 -9.16 3.12
C ARG A 118 23.07 -8.81 3.03
N THR A 119 23.47 -8.04 2.03
CA THR A 119 24.85 -7.58 1.85
C THR A 119 25.27 -6.67 2.99
N LEU A 120 24.42 -5.73 3.38
CA LEU A 120 24.69 -4.85 4.52
C LEU A 120 24.83 -5.64 5.81
N VAL A 121 23.88 -6.54 6.13
CA VAL A 121 23.93 -7.33 7.37
C VAL A 121 25.15 -8.23 7.43
N LYS A 122 25.55 -8.87 6.32
CA LYS A 122 26.82 -9.62 6.27
C LYS A 122 28.04 -8.75 6.58
N SER A 123 28.06 -7.54 6.05
CA SER A 123 29.13 -6.58 6.36
C SER A 123 29.15 -6.22 7.84
N CYS A 124 27.98 -5.97 8.43
CA CYS A 124 27.84 -5.68 9.86
C CYS A 124 28.32 -6.86 10.74
N ILE A 125 27.89 -8.10 10.46
CA ILE A 125 28.32 -9.31 11.18
C ILE A 125 29.86 -9.41 11.21
N LYS A 126 30.48 -9.20 10.06
CA LYS A 126 31.95 -9.20 9.95
C LYS A 126 32.62 -8.08 10.74
N SER A 127 32.04 -6.88 10.67
CA SER A 127 32.61 -5.69 11.32
C SER A 127 32.61 -5.78 12.86
N VAL A 128 31.64 -6.49 13.44
CA VAL A 128 31.54 -6.74 14.88
C VAL A 128 32.27 -8.04 15.31
N GLY A 129 32.94 -8.73 14.38
CA GLY A 129 33.75 -9.92 14.67
C GLY A 129 32.93 -11.18 15.01
N LEU A 130 31.67 -11.25 14.62
CA LEU A 130 30.84 -12.45 14.84
C LEU A 130 31.11 -13.52 13.77
N ASP A 131 30.97 -14.79 14.17
CA ASP A 131 31.08 -15.94 13.27
C ASP A 131 29.84 -16.02 12.36
N ASP A 132 30.07 -15.91 11.07
CA ASP A 132 29.02 -15.93 10.04
C ASP A 132 28.31 -17.29 9.88
N LYS A 133 28.89 -18.35 10.44
CA LYS A 133 28.25 -19.67 10.52
C LYS A 133 27.23 -19.75 11.65
N MET A 134 27.49 -19.08 12.77
CA MET A 134 26.55 -18.99 13.88
C MET A 134 25.48 -17.90 13.66
N PHE A 135 25.89 -16.76 13.14
CA PHE A 135 25.03 -15.62 12.89
C PHE A 135 24.82 -15.43 11.37
N THR A 136 23.81 -16.09 10.81
CA THR A 136 23.53 -15.94 9.38
C THR A 136 22.80 -14.63 9.08
N ASP A 137 23.04 -14.06 7.90
CA ASP A 137 22.33 -12.88 7.43
C ASP A 137 20.80 -13.02 7.54
N ARG A 138 20.27 -14.23 7.30
CA ARG A 138 18.83 -14.51 7.40
C ARG A 138 18.31 -14.47 8.83
N SER A 139 19.03 -15.10 9.78
CA SER A 139 18.62 -15.09 11.18
C SER A 139 18.64 -13.68 11.75
N VAL A 140 19.70 -12.92 11.49
CA VAL A 140 19.81 -11.53 11.95
C VAL A 140 18.71 -10.64 11.35
N LEU A 141 18.44 -10.74 10.03
CA LEU A 141 17.34 -9.99 9.40
C LEU A 141 15.98 -10.39 9.97
N SER A 142 15.78 -11.66 10.31
CA SER A 142 14.53 -12.11 10.94
C SER A 142 14.33 -11.47 12.30
N GLU A 143 15.38 -11.44 13.14
CA GLU A 143 15.31 -10.79 14.46
C GLU A 143 15.07 -9.28 14.36
N ILE A 144 15.78 -8.59 13.45
CA ILE A 144 15.54 -7.18 13.19
C ILE A 144 14.08 -6.93 12.74
N SER A 145 13.56 -7.81 11.88
CA SER A 145 12.17 -7.71 11.42
C SER A 145 11.16 -7.91 12.55
N ASN A 146 11.42 -8.88 13.44
CA ASN A 146 10.58 -9.15 14.61
C ASN A 146 10.58 -7.94 15.55
N ALA A 147 11.74 -7.41 15.90
CA ALA A 147 11.86 -6.23 16.74
C ALA A 147 11.10 -5.01 16.16
N LYS A 148 11.26 -4.77 14.86
CA LYS A 148 10.52 -3.70 14.17
C LYS A 148 9.00 -3.91 14.17
N ASN A 149 8.53 -5.16 14.05
CA ASN A 149 7.10 -5.47 14.14
C ASN A 149 6.53 -5.23 15.54
N GLU A 150 7.37 -5.36 16.57
CA GLU A 150 7.03 -5.05 17.96
C GLU A 150 7.29 -3.58 18.32
N MET A 151 7.69 -2.76 17.35
CA MET A 151 8.01 -1.33 17.52
C MET A 151 9.15 -1.08 18.52
N LEU A 152 10.08 -2.04 18.64
CA LEU A 152 11.27 -1.90 19.50
C LEU A 152 12.33 -1.08 18.79
N GLU A 153 12.86 -0.08 19.48
CA GLU A 153 14.04 0.68 19.07
C GLU A 153 15.33 -0.10 19.44
N PRO A 154 16.47 0.17 18.77
CA PRO A 154 17.74 -0.54 19.05
C PRO A 154 18.16 -0.52 20.52
N GLU A 155 17.86 0.58 21.24
CA GLU A 155 18.18 0.76 22.66
C GLU A 155 17.28 -0.06 23.60
N GLN A 156 16.16 -0.58 23.07
CA GLN A 156 15.18 -1.37 23.81
C GLN A 156 15.35 -2.87 23.59
N TYR A 157 16.09 -3.27 22.53
CA TYR A 157 16.37 -4.64 22.17
C TYR A 157 17.54 -5.19 22.98
#